data_f942aa40438ad91574b0f3da20f03fc6
#
_entry.id   f942aa40438ad91574b0f3da20f03fc6
#
_cell.length_a   1.000
_cell.length_b   1.000
_cell.length_c   1.000
_cell.angle_alpha   90.00
_cell.angle_beta   90.00
_cell.angle_gamma   90.00
#
_symmetry.space_group_name_H-M   'P 1'
#
loop_
_entity.id
_entity.type
_entity.pdbx_description
1 polymer ?
#
loop_
_entity_poly.entity_id
_entity_poly.type
_entity_poly.pdbx_seq_one_letter_code
_entity_poly.pdbx_strand_id
1 'polypeptide(L)'
;MGRRYGIGGPWILRGIDLDLRTGTLVRVAGTNGTGKSTLLRLVAGIDAPSEGRVAGRPRTAYVPERFPAALPFTAAGYLVHLGRVHGLPGRTAKERAERWLERFGAAEHAHTPLAELSKGTSQKVAVAQALLAEPELLVLDEAWTGLDTDARAELDGAVKERVAAGTTVVFVDHDPKRLAGSEDERYALCEGSLKPLGAASHPGPPEPLGADLPGAFPTPLEVVGDLVHIDVVGPAPRPADLPGAPALGPGPGGSHVLTVAAAHSDDLLRALLAARPPWHIRGVRRP
;
A
#
# COMPACT_ATOMS: atom_id res chain seq x y z
N MET A 1 7.95 -8.02 18.68
CA MET A 1 7.42 -6.79 19.32
C MET A 1 5.91 -6.76 19.31
N GLY A 2 5.28 -6.02 20.24
CA GLY A 2 3.82 -5.85 20.30
C GLY A 2 3.42 -4.43 20.67
N ARG A 3 2.20 -4.01 20.30
CA ARG A 3 1.66 -2.67 20.61
C ARG A 3 0.20 -2.76 21.03
N ARG A 4 -0.12 -2.08 22.12
CA ARG A 4 -1.48 -1.78 22.58
C ARG A 4 -1.57 -0.34 23.03
N TYR A 5 -2.75 0.26 22.96
CA TYR A 5 -3.00 1.59 23.49
C TYR A 5 -3.68 1.48 24.86
N GLY A 6 -3.13 2.19 25.83
CA GLY A 6 -3.59 2.18 27.22
C GLY A 6 -3.16 0.94 28.03
N ILE A 7 -3.28 1.06 29.34
CA ILE A 7 -2.99 -0.02 30.30
C ILE A 7 -4.13 -1.04 30.26
N GLY A 8 -3.85 -2.28 29.82
CA GLY A 8 -4.88 -3.33 29.72
C GLY A 8 -5.76 -3.26 28.45
N GLY A 9 -5.51 -2.34 27.51
CA GLY A 9 -6.23 -2.27 26.25
C GLY A 9 -5.96 -3.48 25.33
N PRO A 10 -6.80 -3.67 24.28
CA PRO A 10 -6.60 -4.77 23.32
C PRO A 10 -5.28 -4.60 22.57
N TRP A 11 -4.67 -5.73 22.22
CA TRP A 11 -3.49 -5.75 21.37
C TRP A 11 -3.87 -5.38 19.94
N ILE A 12 -3.18 -4.39 19.37
CA ILE A 12 -3.28 -4.04 17.97
C ILE A 12 -2.25 -4.84 17.17
N LEU A 13 -1.04 -5.00 17.74
CA LEU A 13 0.02 -5.83 17.19
C LEU A 13 0.55 -6.72 18.30
N ARG A 14 0.80 -7.99 18.00
CA ARG A 14 1.36 -8.94 18.96
C ARG A 14 2.26 -9.95 18.28
N GLY A 15 3.40 -10.25 18.91
CA GLY A 15 4.34 -11.25 18.38
C GLY A 15 4.94 -10.89 17.02
N ILE A 16 5.01 -9.59 16.67
CA ILE A 16 5.64 -9.16 15.42
C ILE A 16 7.13 -9.44 15.48
N ASP A 17 7.61 -10.25 14.54
CA ASP A 17 9.01 -10.47 14.23
C ASP A 17 9.25 -10.07 12.77
N LEU A 18 10.06 -9.04 12.56
CA LEU A 18 10.32 -8.45 11.25
C LEU A 18 11.77 -7.98 11.21
N ASP A 19 12.53 -8.54 10.29
CA ASP A 19 13.87 -8.09 9.95
C ASP A 19 13.84 -7.36 8.61
N LEU A 20 14.37 -6.14 8.58
CA LEU A 20 14.42 -5.31 7.39
C LEU A 20 15.86 -5.24 6.88
N ARG A 21 16.11 -5.90 5.76
CA ARG A 21 17.43 -5.87 5.13
C ARG A 21 17.67 -4.53 4.45
N THR A 22 18.91 -4.08 4.49
CA THR A 22 19.31 -2.82 3.83
C THR A 22 19.10 -2.91 2.32
N GLY A 23 18.58 -1.84 1.73
CA GLY A 23 18.38 -1.74 0.28
C GLY A 23 17.25 -2.61 -0.26
N THR A 24 16.26 -2.97 0.57
CA THR A 24 15.10 -3.76 0.15
C THR A 24 13.83 -2.95 0.08
N LEU A 25 12.95 -3.34 -0.83
CA LEU A 25 11.58 -2.84 -0.95
C LEU A 25 10.60 -3.83 -0.32
N VAL A 26 9.98 -3.44 0.78
CA VAL A 26 9.10 -4.29 1.59
C VAL A 26 7.67 -3.79 1.53
N ARG A 27 6.76 -4.63 1.09
CA ARG A 27 5.32 -4.34 1.09
C ARG A 27 4.63 -4.97 2.29
N VAL A 28 3.82 -4.18 3.00
CA VAL A 28 2.91 -4.68 4.04
C VAL A 28 1.47 -4.55 3.55
N ALA A 29 0.79 -5.68 3.38
CA ALA A 29 -0.61 -5.77 2.98
C ALA A 29 -1.50 -6.09 4.20
N GLY A 30 -2.80 -5.79 4.10
CA GLY A 30 -3.79 -6.09 5.14
C GLY A 30 -5.03 -5.21 4.97
N THR A 31 -6.16 -5.66 5.52
CA THR A 31 -7.42 -4.88 5.50
C THR A 31 -7.33 -3.65 6.40
N ASN A 32 -8.30 -2.74 6.28
CA ASN A 32 -8.35 -1.55 7.13
C ASN A 32 -8.56 -1.95 8.60
N GLY A 33 -7.90 -1.21 9.50
CA GLY A 33 -8.01 -1.46 10.94
C GLY A 33 -7.12 -2.60 11.47
N THR A 34 -6.37 -3.31 10.64
CA THR A 34 -5.48 -4.41 11.09
C THR A 34 -4.22 -3.96 11.83
N GLY A 35 -3.94 -2.63 11.86
CA GLY A 35 -2.76 -2.09 12.54
C GLY A 35 -1.58 -1.78 11.63
N LYS A 36 -1.77 -1.68 10.29
CA LYS A 36 -0.70 -1.35 9.33
C LYS A 36 0.03 -0.05 9.70
N SER A 37 -0.69 1.06 9.87
CA SER A 37 -0.10 2.35 10.25
C SER A 37 0.57 2.30 11.63
N THR A 38 0.04 1.48 12.56
CA THR A 38 0.69 1.25 13.86
C THR A 38 2.03 0.53 13.68
N LEU A 39 2.08 -0.49 12.81
CA LEU A 39 3.33 -1.18 12.48
C LEU A 39 4.34 -0.23 11.84
N LEU A 40 3.92 0.55 10.85
CA LEU A 40 4.78 1.51 10.17
C LEU A 40 5.34 2.58 11.13
N ARG A 41 4.54 3.07 12.08
CA ARG A 41 4.99 4.04 13.09
C ARG A 41 5.98 3.43 14.08
N LEU A 42 5.85 2.15 14.44
CA LEU A 42 6.86 1.43 15.22
C LEU A 42 8.16 1.26 14.44
N VAL A 43 8.07 0.87 13.17
CA VAL A 43 9.22 0.72 12.26
C VAL A 43 9.93 2.07 12.07
N ALA A 44 9.17 3.15 11.91
CA ALA A 44 9.71 4.51 11.79
C ALA A 44 10.28 5.09 13.10
N GLY A 45 10.10 4.40 14.24
CA GLY A 45 10.55 4.91 15.54
C GLY A 45 9.72 6.07 16.09
N ILE A 46 8.54 6.34 15.52
CA ILE A 46 7.60 7.38 15.99
C ILE A 46 6.91 6.92 17.25
N ASP A 47 6.48 5.64 17.29
CA ASP A 47 5.90 5.02 18.47
C ASP A 47 6.89 4.03 19.09
N ALA A 48 6.79 3.84 20.41
CA ALA A 48 7.50 2.79 21.12
C ALA A 48 6.63 1.53 21.24
N PRO A 49 7.19 0.31 21.13
CA PRO A 49 6.43 -0.91 21.36
C PRO A 49 6.03 -1.03 22.83
N SER A 50 4.86 -1.66 23.10
CA SER A 50 4.41 -1.99 24.46
C SER A 50 5.10 -3.24 25.01
N GLU A 51 5.61 -4.10 24.10
CA GLU A 51 6.30 -5.35 24.39
C GLU A 51 7.39 -5.60 23.34
N GLY A 52 8.53 -6.12 23.77
CA GLY A 52 9.67 -6.36 22.91
C GLY A 52 10.45 -5.07 22.60
N ARG A 53 11.15 -5.04 21.48
CA ARG A 53 12.00 -3.91 21.08
C ARG A 53 12.04 -3.76 19.56
N VAL A 54 12.32 -2.54 19.12
CA VAL A 54 12.80 -2.22 17.76
C VAL A 54 14.30 -1.98 17.87
N ALA A 55 15.08 -2.71 17.09
CA ALA A 55 16.53 -2.57 17.03
C ALA A 55 16.92 -1.74 15.79
N GLY A 56 18.07 -1.08 15.85
CA GLY A 56 18.54 -0.17 14.82
C GLY A 56 17.98 1.24 14.98
N ARG A 57 18.72 2.21 14.48
CA ARG A 57 18.33 3.65 14.45
C ARG A 57 18.82 4.28 13.15
N PRO A 58 18.33 3.79 11.98
CA PRO A 58 18.67 4.40 10.71
C PRO A 58 18.10 5.83 10.66
N ARG A 59 18.67 6.68 9.82
CA ARG A 59 18.04 7.96 9.47
C ARG A 59 16.75 7.65 8.74
N THR A 60 15.62 7.89 9.41
CA THR A 60 14.31 7.51 8.95
C THR A 60 13.52 8.71 8.48
N ALA A 61 12.81 8.57 7.35
CA ALA A 61 11.75 9.47 6.95
C ALA A 61 10.41 8.71 6.84
N TYR A 62 9.34 9.38 7.23
CA TYR A 62 7.99 8.82 7.26
C TYR A 62 7.02 9.72 6.53
N VAL A 63 6.24 9.15 5.62
CA VAL A 63 5.11 9.81 4.97
C VAL A 63 3.83 9.25 5.57
N PRO A 64 3.06 10.04 6.32
CA PRO A 64 1.79 9.61 6.90
C PRO A 64 0.68 9.59 5.84
N GLU A 65 -0.36 8.80 6.06
CA GLU A 65 -1.61 8.82 5.28
C GLU A 65 -2.23 10.23 5.21
N ARG A 66 -2.09 11.01 6.27
CA ARG A 66 -2.61 12.38 6.35
C ARG A 66 -1.51 13.35 6.74
N PHE A 67 -1.27 14.30 5.86
CA PHE A 67 -0.31 15.36 6.12
C PHE A 67 -0.90 16.42 7.06
N PRO A 68 -0.17 16.85 8.11
CA PRO A 68 -0.62 17.90 9.02
C PRO A 68 -0.47 19.28 8.36
N ALA A 69 -1.49 19.73 7.62
CA ALA A 69 -1.45 21.01 6.91
C ALA A 69 -1.52 22.25 7.82
N ALA A 70 -1.93 22.11 9.08
CA ALA A 70 -2.07 23.23 10.02
C ALA A 70 -0.72 23.69 10.64
N LEU A 71 0.32 23.85 9.83
CA LEU A 71 1.63 24.33 10.25
C LEU A 71 1.88 25.73 9.69
N PRO A 72 2.55 26.62 10.45
CA PRO A 72 2.77 28.02 10.06
C PRO A 72 3.93 28.17 9.05
N PHE A 73 3.92 27.39 7.97
CA PHE A 73 4.94 27.39 6.94
C PHE A 73 4.30 27.52 5.54
N THR A 74 5.08 28.03 4.60
CA THR A 74 4.84 27.79 3.17
C THR A 74 5.40 26.41 2.79
N ALA A 75 4.99 25.87 1.63
CA ALA A 75 5.47 24.58 1.17
C ALA A 75 7.00 24.50 1.10
N ALA A 76 7.64 25.45 0.44
CA ALA A 76 9.11 25.52 0.38
C ALA A 76 9.73 25.77 1.73
N GLY A 77 9.16 26.67 2.55
CA GLY A 77 9.64 26.96 3.90
C GLY A 77 9.66 25.73 4.80
N TYR A 78 8.62 24.91 4.73
CA TYR A 78 8.52 23.63 5.44
C TYR A 78 9.61 22.64 5.00
N LEU A 79 9.77 22.44 3.69
CA LEU A 79 10.79 21.54 3.15
C LEU A 79 12.21 21.98 3.54
N VAL A 80 12.52 23.26 3.42
CA VAL A 80 13.82 23.81 3.85
C VAL A 80 14.05 23.63 5.35
N HIS A 81 13.01 23.86 6.17
CA HIS A 81 13.09 23.66 7.61
C HIS A 81 13.42 22.20 7.94
N LEU A 82 12.68 21.24 7.37
CA LEU A 82 12.93 19.83 7.60
C LEU A 82 14.29 19.37 7.04
N GLY A 83 14.70 19.87 5.87
CA GLY A 83 16.04 19.60 5.35
C GLY A 83 17.13 20.01 6.35
N ARG A 84 16.98 21.16 7.02
CA ARG A 84 17.90 21.60 8.07
C ARG A 84 17.83 20.73 9.34
N VAL A 85 16.65 20.28 9.73
CA VAL A 85 16.46 19.32 10.84
C VAL A 85 17.22 18.02 10.55
N HIS A 86 17.24 17.59 9.30
CA HIS A 86 18.01 16.43 8.84
C HIS A 86 19.51 16.73 8.60
N GLY A 87 19.99 17.92 8.99
CA GLY A 87 21.41 18.28 8.94
C GLY A 87 21.88 18.83 7.60
N LEU A 88 20.99 19.13 6.64
CA LEU A 88 21.41 19.73 5.38
C LEU A 88 21.78 21.21 5.58
N PRO A 89 22.87 21.69 4.93
CA PRO A 89 23.16 23.12 4.84
C PRO A 89 21.98 23.87 4.23
N GLY A 90 21.71 25.10 4.69
CA GLY A 90 20.53 25.85 4.26
C GLY A 90 20.39 26.02 2.75
N ARG A 91 21.52 26.23 2.03
CA ARG A 91 21.54 26.31 0.57
C ARG A 91 21.12 24.98 -0.07
N THR A 92 21.73 23.88 0.37
CA THR A 92 21.41 22.53 -0.13
C THR A 92 19.95 22.15 0.16
N ALA A 93 19.45 22.49 1.37
CA ALA A 93 18.06 22.26 1.74
C ALA A 93 17.09 23.00 0.79
N LYS A 94 17.42 24.26 0.43
CA LYS A 94 16.63 25.05 -0.51
C LYS A 94 16.65 24.45 -1.92
N GLU A 95 17.84 24.16 -2.46
CA GLU A 95 18.02 23.56 -3.79
C GLU A 95 17.27 22.21 -3.90
N ARG A 96 17.32 21.37 -2.85
CA ARG A 96 16.59 20.09 -2.84
C ARG A 96 15.08 20.30 -2.69
N ALA A 97 14.63 21.26 -1.90
CA ALA A 97 13.22 21.59 -1.77
C ALA A 97 12.61 22.02 -3.09
N GLU A 98 13.27 22.94 -3.81
CA GLU A 98 12.86 23.42 -5.12
C GLU A 98 12.80 22.26 -6.13
N ARG A 99 13.84 21.43 -6.20
CA ARG A 99 13.89 20.25 -7.08
C ARG A 99 12.75 19.28 -6.84
N TRP A 100 12.44 18.95 -5.58
CA TRP A 100 11.37 18.00 -5.28
C TRP A 100 9.98 18.59 -5.53
N LEU A 101 9.78 19.89 -5.29
CA LEU A 101 8.54 20.57 -5.67
C LEU A 101 8.35 20.55 -7.19
N GLU A 102 9.40 20.78 -7.97
CA GLU A 102 9.37 20.71 -9.42
C GLU A 102 9.06 19.29 -9.91
N ARG A 103 9.78 18.27 -9.41
CA ARG A 103 9.56 16.86 -9.78
C ARG A 103 8.12 16.41 -9.53
N PHE A 104 7.50 16.85 -8.45
CA PHE A 104 6.09 16.54 -8.16
C PHE A 104 5.08 17.51 -8.78
N GLY A 105 5.50 18.45 -9.65
CA GLY A 105 4.60 19.43 -10.27
C GLY A 105 3.87 20.30 -9.23
N ALA A 106 4.60 20.75 -8.20
CA ALA A 106 4.10 21.60 -7.13
C ALA A 106 4.91 22.91 -6.98
N ALA A 107 5.77 23.25 -7.95
CA ALA A 107 6.67 24.42 -7.90
C ALA A 107 5.89 25.73 -7.77
N GLU A 108 4.75 25.88 -8.44
CA GLU A 108 3.89 27.07 -8.38
C GLU A 108 3.33 27.32 -6.97
N HIS A 109 3.24 26.26 -6.15
CA HIS A 109 2.75 26.35 -4.78
C HIS A 109 3.88 26.52 -3.73
N ALA A 110 5.13 26.74 -4.15
CA ALA A 110 6.28 26.84 -3.24
C ALA A 110 6.08 27.88 -2.13
N HIS A 111 5.43 28.99 -2.43
CA HIS A 111 5.17 30.10 -1.50
C HIS A 111 3.77 30.08 -0.88
N THR A 112 2.93 29.10 -1.23
CA THR A 112 1.59 28.94 -0.67
C THR A 112 1.69 28.39 0.77
N PRO A 113 0.95 28.97 1.74
CA PRO A 113 0.83 28.41 3.08
C PRO A 113 0.33 26.99 3.05
N LEU A 114 0.88 26.10 3.89
CA LEU A 114 0.47 24.69 3.95
C LEU A 114 -1.04 24.52 4.19
N ALA A 115 -1.63 25.39 5.00
CA ALA A 115 -3.05 25.35 5.32
C ALA A 115 -3.98 25.68 4.10
N GLU A 116 -3.45 26.31 3.07
CA GLU A 116 -4.17 26.68 1.86
C GLU A 116 -3.97 25.69 0.70
N LEU A 117 -3.09 24.71 0.88
CA LEU A 117 -2.84 23.71 -0.15
C LEU A 117 -4.02 22.74 -0.29
N SER A 118 -4.29 22.32 -1.53
CA SER A 118 -5.19 21.20 -1.79
C SER A 118 -4.68 19.93 -1.13
N LYS A 119 -5.56 18.95 -0.90
CA LYS A 119 -5.15 17.63 -0.35
C LYS A 119 -4.05 16.99 -1.21
N GLY A 120 -4.18 17.04 -2.55
CA GLY A 120 -3.19 16.46 -3.45
C GLY A 120 -1.84 17.20 -3.38
N THR A 121 -1.85 18.53 -3.37
CA THR A 121 -0.62 19.34 -3.25
C THR A 121 0.04 19.14 -1.89
N SER A 122 -0.74 19.05 -0.81
CA SER A 122 -0.22 18.73 0.54
C SER A 122 0.46 17.36 0.55
N GLN A 123 -0.10 16.36 -0.14
CA GLN A 123 0.51 15.03 -0.24
C GLN A 123 1.81 15.06 -1.05
N LYS A 124 1.89 15.85 -2.13
CA LYS A 124 3.14 16.09 -2.87
C LYS A 124 4.23 16.66 -1.95
N VAL A 125 3.89 17.61 -1.10
CA VAL A 125 4.83 18.17 -0.11
C VAL A 125 5.24 17.14 0.94
N ALA A 126 4.31 16.30 1.41
CA ALA A 126 4.58 15.22 2.36
C ALA A 126 5.59 14.20 1.81
N VAL A 127 5.46 13.86 0.54
CA VAL A 127 6.41 12.94 -0.12
C VAL A 127 7.75 13.62 -0.36
N ALA A 128 7.74 14.87 -0.85
CA ALA A 128 8.94 15.66 -1.09
C ALA A 128 9.81 15.78 0.18
N GLN A 129 9.21 16.03 1.36
CA GLN A 129 9.94 16.13 2.62
C GLN A 129 10.66 14.84 3.00
N ALA A 130 10.07 13.69 2.74
CA ALA A 130 10.67 12.41 3.08
C ALA A 130 11.83 12.05 2.15
N LEU A 131 11.72 12.38 0.86
CA LEU A 131 12.74 12.10 -0.14
C LEU A 131 13.93 13.08 -0.09
N LEU A 132 13.69 14.33 0.32
CA LEU A 132 14.68 15.39 0.41
C LEU A 132 15.84 15.02 1.36
N ALA A 133 15.54 14.31 2.44
CA ALA A 133 16.51 13.95 3.48
C ALA A 133 17.46 12.80 3.09
N GLU A 134 17.19 12.10 1.97
CA GLU A 134 17.92 10.88 1.58
C GLU A 134 18.05 9.90 2.76
N PRO A 135 16.93 9.39 3.28
CA PRO A 135 16.93 8.54 4.45
C PRO A 135 17.55 7.17 4.16
N GLU A 136 18.01 6.48 5.21
CA GLU A 136 18.41 5.06 5.16
C GLU A 136 17.19 4.14 5.21
N LEU A 137 16.11 4.60 5.88
CA LEU A 137 14.81 3.93 5.94
C LEU A 137 13.70 4.90 5.54
N LEU A 138 12.99 4.59 4.48
CA LEU A 138 11.83 5.34 4.01
C LEU A 138 10.55 4.53 4.31
N VAL A 139 9.63 5.12 5.06
CA VAL A 139 8.37 4.48 5.43
C VAL A 139 7.21 5.25 4.82
N LEU A 140 6.39 4.57 4.02
CA LEU A 140 5.32 5.16 3.22
C LEU A 140 3.97 4.57 3.63
N ASP A 141 3.15 5.36 4.31
CA ASP A 141 1.81 4.97 4.76
C ASP A 141 0.76 5.56 3.81
N GLU A 142 0.34 4.76 2.81
CA GLU A 142 -0.61 5.16 1.77
C GLU A 142 -0.21 6.45 1.03
N ALA A 143 1.10 6.62 0.81
CA ALA A 143 1.69 7.85 0.30
C ALA A 143 1.21 8.27 -1.10
N TRP A 144 0.68 7.34 -1.90
CA TRP A 144 0.12 7.60 -3.24
C TRP A 144 -1.31 8.14 -3.21
N THR A 145 -1.97 8.04 -2.05
CA THR A 145 -3.35 8.51 -1.89
C THR A 145 -3.44 10.03 -2.06
N GLY A 146 -4.29 10.48 -2.99
CA GLY A 146 -4.48 11.90 -3.30
C GLY A 146 -3.51 12.47 -4.32
N LEU A 147 -2.46 11.75 -4.74
CA LEU A 147 -1.60 12.15 -5.85
C LEU A 147 -2.32 11.96 -7.20
N ASP A 148 -2.04 12.85 -8.15
CA ASP A 148 -2.41 12.66 -9.55
C ASP A 148 -1.54 11.58 -10.23
N THR A 149 -1.84 11.24 -11.48
CA THR A 149 -1.18 10.16 -12.21
C THR A 149 0.33 10.42 -12.35
N ASP A 150 0.72 11.64 -12.67
CA ASP A 150 2.11 12.00 -12.92
C ASP A 150 2.92 11.97 -11.60
N ALA A 151 2.37 12.53 -10.53
CA ALA A 151 3.00 12.48 -9.22
C ALA A 151 3.10 11.04 -8.66
N ARG A 152 2.14 10.15 -8.98
CA ARG A 152 2.24 8.73 -8.62
C ARG A 152 3.38 8.05 -9.36
N ALA A 153 3.51 8.29 -10.66
CA ALA A 153 4.60 7.74 -11.47
C ALA A 153 5.96 8.28 -10.99
N GLU A 154 6.02 9.56 -10.63
CA GLU A 154 7.22 10.17 -10.05
C GLU A 154 7.61 9.52 -8.73
N LEU A 155 6.65 9.25 -7.85
CA LEU A 155 6.90 8.56 -6.58
C LEU A 155 7.37 7.13 -6.81
N ASP A 156 6.77 6.39 -7.76
CA ASP A 156 7.22 5.04 -8.13
C ASP A 156 8.68 5.05 -8.61
N GLY A 157 9.05 6.01 -9.45
CA GLY A 157 10.42 6.22 -9.91
C GLY A 157 11.37 6.55 -8.76
N ALA A 158 11.00 7.52 -7.93
CA ALA A 158 11.79 7.94 -6.77
C ALA A 158 12.02 6.81 -5.76
N VAL A 159 11.02 5.96 -5.49
CA VAL A 159 11.15 4.78 -4.63
C VAL A 159 12.19 3.82 -5.20
N LYS A 160 12.11 3.49 -6.49
CA LYS A 160 13.08 2.61 -7.17
C LYS A 160 14.50 3.19 -7.15
N GLU A 161 14.64 4.49 -7.42
CA GLU A 161 15.91 5.21 -7.32
C GLU A 161 16.51 5.09 -5.91
N ARG A 162 15.69 5.25 -4.86
CA ARG A 162 16.15 5.13 -3.47
C ARG A 162 16.58 3.72 -3.09
N VAL A 163 15.80 2.71 -3.48
CA VAL A 163 16.16 1.30 -3.24
C VAL A 163 17.48 0.96 -3.95
N ALA A 164 17.64 1.36 -5.22
CA ALA A 164 18.88 1.17 -5.96
C ALA A 164 20.09 1.90 -5.34
N ALA A 165 19.84 3.00 -4.62
CA ALA A 165 20.85 3.73 -3.84
C ALA A 165 21.12 3.13 -2.44
N GLY A 166 20.48 2.01 -2.09
CA GLY A 166 20.67 1.30 -0.82
C GLY A 166 19.71 1.72 0.31
N THR A 167 18.71 2.55 0.03
CA THR A 167 17.65 2.87 1.00
C THR A 167 16.72 1.68 1.18
N THR A 168 16.42 1.31 2.42
CA THR A 168 15.32 0.36 2.72
C THR A 168 13.99 1.10 2.66
N VAL A 169 13.03 0.54 1.92
CA VAL A 169 11.69 1.14 1.81
C VAL A 169 10.64 0.18 2.32
N VAL A 170 9.80 0.63 3.26
CA VAL A 170 8.63 -0.11 3.73
C VAL A 170 7.38 0.66 3.37
N PHE A 171 6.43 0.02 2.69
CA PHE A 171 5.24 0.73 2.24
C PHE A 171 3.94 -0.07 2.42
N VAL A 172 2.87 0.68 2.56
CA VAL A 172 1.47 0.22 2.49
C VAL A 172 0.78 0.99 1.39
N ASP A 173 0.04 0.29 0.54
CA ASP A 173 -0.85 0.89 -0.46
C ASP A 173 -2.04 -0.04 -0.72
N HIS A 174 -3.21 0.53 -1.00
CA HIS A 174 -4.42 -0.22 -1.32
C HIS A 174 -4.42 -0.79 -2.74
N ASP A 175 -3.70 -0.15 -3.67
CA ASP A 175 -3.56 -0.66 -5.03
C ASP A 175 -2.62 -1.87 -5.06
N PRO A 176 -3.12 -3.09 -5.35
CA PRO A 176 -2.28 -4.28 -5.41
C PRO A 176 -1.23 -4.21 -6.53
N LYS A 177 -1.42 -3.33 -7.53
CA LYS A 177 -0.50 -3.14 -8.65
C LYS A 177 0.63 -2.16 -8.33
N ARG A 178 0.54 -1.44 -7.20
CA ARG A 178 1.57 -0.48 -6.80
C ARG A 178 2.91 -1.17 -6.59
N LEU A 179 3.93 -0.79 -7.40
CA LEU A 179 5.27 -1.37 -7.37
C LEU A 179 5.30 -2.91 -7.50
N ALA A 180 4.23 -3.52 -8.03
CA ALA A 180 4.11 -4.96 -8.15
C ALA A 180 5.26 -5.56 -8.97
N GLY A 181 5.87 -6.62 -8.45
CA GLY A 181 7.04 -7.26 -9.06
C GLY A 181 8.37 -6.52 -8.83
N SER A 182 8.35 -5.39 -8.10
CA SER A 182 9.56 -4.70 -7.67
C SER A 182 9.86 -4.91 -6.19
N GLU A 183 8.90 -5.49 -5.44
CA GLU A 183 9.09 -5.77 -4.02
C GLU A 183 9.99 -6.98 -3.80
N ASP A 184 10.97 -6.84 -2.89
CA ASP A 184 11.83 -7.94 -2.47
C ASP A 184 11.12 -8.84 -1.46
N GLU A 185 10.29 -8.24 -0.61
CA GLU A 185 9.58 -8.95 0.44
C GLU A 185 8.14 -8.44 0.56
N ARG A 186 7.22 -9.38 0.84
CA ARG A 186 5.81 -9.08 1.04
C ARG A 186 5.32 -9.73 2.32
N TYR A 187 4.59 -8.97 3.11
CA TYR A 187 3.99 -9.43 4.35
C TYR A 187 2.49 -9.14 4.38
N ALA A 188 1.72 -10.04 4.99
CA ALA A 188 0.32 -9.80 5.35
C ALA A 188 0.22 -9.52 6.85
N LEU A 189 -0.47 -8.45 7.20
CA LEU A 189 -0.84 -8.15 8.57
C LEU A 189 -2.30 -8.58 8.79
N CYS A 190 -2.49 -9.65 9.57
CA CYS A 190 -3.78 -10.23 9.88
C CYS A 190 -3.91 -10.38 11.40
N GLU A 191 -5.00 -9.88 11.95
CA GLU A 191 -5.31 -10.03 13.40
C GLU A 191 -4.14 -9.65 14.32
N GLY A 192 -3.43 -8.58 13.97
CA GLY A 192 -2.29 -8.09 14.74
C GLY A 192 -1.01 -8.92 14.62
N SER A 193 -0.98 -9.93 13.77
CA SER A 193 0.18 -10.79 13.48
C SER A 193 0.69 -10.56 12.06
N LEU A 194 2.00 -10.61 11.87
CA LEU A 194 2.65 -10.43 10.57
C LEU A 194 3.06 -11.78 9.99
N LYS A 195 2.67 -12.06 8.75
CA LYS A 195 3.00 -13.30 8.04
C LYS A 195 3.68 -13.00 6.72
N PRO A 196 4.79 -13.66 6.36
CA PRO A 196 5.39 -13.51 5.05
C PRO A 196 4.46 -14.08 3.97
N LEU A 197 4.32 -13.36 2.84
CA LEU A 197 3.55 -13.79 1.66
C LEU A 197 4.43 -14.40 0.56
N GLY A 198 5.67 -14.78 0.87
CA GLY A 198 6.68 -15.23 -0.08
C GLY A 198 7.47 -14.05 -0.67
N ALA A 199 8.73 -14.29 -1.00
CA ALA A 199 9.53 -13.36 -1.80
C ALA A 199 8.99 -13.37 -3.23
N ALA A 200 8.93 -12.21 -3.89
CA ALA A 200 8.75 -12.17 -5.34
C ALA A 200 9.92 -12.94 -5.95
N SER A 201 9.62 -14.00 -6.71
CA SER A 201 10.65 -14.74 -7.43
C SER A 201 11.28 -13.80 -8.44
N HIS A 202 12.45 -13.24 -8.12
CA HIS A 202 13.28 -12.62 -9.14
C HIS A 202 13.68 -13.73 -10.13
N PRO A 203 13.41 -13.61 -11.42
CA PRO A 203 14.04 -14.48 -12.39
C PRO A 203 15.56 -14.22 -12.29
N GLY A 204 16.30 -15.20 -11.78
CA GLY A 204 17.75 -15.21 -11.86
C GLY A 204 18.20 -15.07 -13.31
N PRO A 205 19.48 -14.71 -13.57
CA PRO A 205 19.98 -14.60 -14.93
C PRO A 205 19.75 -15.92 -15.68
N PRO A 206 19.38 -15.89 -16.98
CA PRO A 206 19.05 -17.08 -17.74
C PRO A 206 20.24 -18.04 -17.79
N GLU A 207 20.07 -19.24 -17.22
CA GLU A 207 21.00 -20.33 -17.50
C GLU A 207 20.89 -20.77 -18.97
N PRO A 208 21.97 -21.16 -19.61
CA PRO A 208 21.96 -21.54 -21.04
C PRO A 208 21.13 -22.82 -21.25
N LEU A 209 20.21 -22.76 -22.21
CA LEU A 209 19.35 -23.82 -22.68
C LEU A 209 20.15 -25.07 -23.10
N GLY A 210 20.03 -26.14 -22.32
CA GLY A 210 20.31 -27.51 -22.76
C GLY A 210 19.03 -28.09 -23.37
N ALA A 211 19.13 -28.51 -24.63
CA ALA A 211 18.06 -29.14 -25.36
C ALA A 211 17.74 -30.53 -24.80
N ASP A 212 16.46 -30.83 -24.57
CA ASP A 212 15.84 -32.09 -24.97
C ASP A 212 14.32 -32.07 -24.68
N LEU A 213 13.51 -32.20 -25.75
CA LEU A 213 12.07 -32.51 -25.72
C LEU A 213 11.91 -34.04 -25.75
N PRO A 214 10.82 -34.69 -25.25
CA PRO A 214 9.50 -34.48 -25.81
C PRO A 214 8.26 -34.64 -24.87
N GLY A 215 7.20 -33.94 -25.20
CA GLY A 215 5.84 -34.48 -25.21
C GLY A 215 5.08 -34.65 -23.90
N ALA A 216 4.20 -33.68 -23.58
CA ALA A 216 2.83 -33.86 -23.13
C ALA A 216 2.21 -32.49 -22.77
N PHE A 217 1.11 -32.13 -23.44
CA PHE A 217 0.32 -30.96 -23.06
C PHE A 217 -0.41 -31.26 -21.76
N PRO A 218 -0.27 -30.43 -20.72
CA PRO A 218 -1.19 -30.45 -19.59
C PRO A 218 -2.40 -29.56 -19.87
N THR A 219 -3.53 -30.06 -19.48
CA THR A 219 -4.87 -29.48 -19.35
C THR A 219 -4.82 -28.10 -18.67
N PRO A 220 -5.83 -27.21 -18.88
CA PRO A 220 -5.80 -25.83 -18.36
C PRO A 220 -5.69 -25.80 -16.84
N LEU A 221 -4.69 -25.04 -16.35
CA LEU A 221 -4.54 -24.73 -14.93
C LEU A 221 -5.74 -23.91 -14.46
N GLU A 222 -6.46 -24.44 -13.49
CA GLU A 222 -7.43 -23.72 -12.70
C GLU A 222 -6.76 -22.46 -12.11
N VAL A 223 -7.24 -21.30 -12.54
CA VAL A 223 -6.90 -20.02 -11.93
C VAL A 223 -7.59 -19.98 -10.57
N VAL A 224 -6.88 -20.33 -9.50
CA VAL A 224 -7.32 -20.05 -8.13
C VAL A 224 -7.12 -18.54 -7.89
N GLY A 225 -8.08 -17.75 -8.41
CA GLY A 225 -8.21 -16.35 -8.07
C GLY A 225 -8.99 -16.21 -6.75
N ASP A 226 -8.69 -15.15 -5.99
CA ASP A 226 -9.50 -14.76 -4.83
C ASP A 226 -10.98 -14.78 -5.19
N LEU A 227 -11.77 -15.58 -4.48
CA LEU A 227 -13.21 -15.69 -4.71
C LEU A 227 -13.96 -14.66 -3.85
N VAL A 228 -15.11 -14.21 -4.32
CA VAL A 228 -16.03 -13.33 -3.60
C VAL A 228 -17.40 -13.99 -3.55
N HIS A 229 -17.98 -14.05 -2.36
CA HIS A 229 -19.34 -14.50 -2.13
C HIS A 229 -20.27 -13.30 -2.00
N ILE A 230 -21.31 -13.23 -2.83
CA ILE A 230 -22.34 -12.19 -2.82
C ILE A 230 -23.65 -12.84 -2.43
N ASP A 231 -24.18 -12.51 -1.26
CA ASP A 231 -25.48 -13.00 -0.77
C ASP A 231 -26.59 -12.09 -1.29
N VAL A 232 -27.51 -12.65 -2.06
CA VAL A 232 -28.54 -11.90 -2.77
C VAL A 232 -29.94 -12.52 -2.61
N VAL A 233 -30.95 -11.68 -2.62
CA VAL A 233 -32.35 -12.08 -2.69
C VAL A 233 -32.97 -11.50 -3.95
N GLY A 234 -33.56 -12.38 -4.76
CA GLY A 234 -34.19 -12.01 -6.04
C GLY A 234 -34.67 -13.22 -6.81
N PRO A 235 -35.17 -13.05 -8.05
CA PRO A 235 -35.59 -14.16 -8.89
C PRO A 235 -34.38 -15.07 -9.20
N ALA A 236 -34.59 -16.38 -9.37
CA ALA A 236 -33.50 -17.34 -9.61
C ALA A 236 -32.61 -16.88 -10.78
N PRO A 237 -31.30 -16.59 -10.58
CA PRO A 237 -30.43 -16.11 -11.63
C PRO A 237 -30.08 -17.26 -12.59
N ARG A 238 -29.80 -16.91 -13.84
CA ARG A 238 -29.10 -17.79 -14.75
C ARG A 238 -27.59 -17.40 -14.71
N PRO A 239 -26.73 -18.18 -14.07
CA PRO A 239 -25.33 -17.80 -13.87
C PRO A 239 -24.57 -17.47 -15.14
N ALA A 240 -24.96 -18.13 -16.26
CA ALA A 240 -24.33 -17.92 -17.56
C ALA A 240 -24.57 -16.50 -18.14
N ASP A 241 -25.64 -15.81 -17.71
CA ASP A 241 -26.02 -14.49 -18.21
C ASP A 241 -25.39 -13.36 -17.36
N LEU A 242 -24.64 -13.71 -16.30
CA LEU A 242 -24.06 -12.76 -15.34
C LEU A 242 -22.55 -12.60 -15.55
N PRO A 243 -22.00 -11.39 -15.36
CA PRO A 243 -20.57 -11.13 -15.45
C PRO A 243 -19.75 -12.10 -14.59
N GLY A 244 -18.70 -12.70 -15.17
CA GLY A 244 -17.82 -13.63 -14.48
C GLY A 244 -18.40 -15.03 -14.27
N ALA A 245 -19.58 -15.36 -14.88
CA ALA A 245 -20.25 -16.66 -14.79
C ALA A 245 -20.22 -17.25 -13.35
N PRO A 246 -20.82 -16.56 -12.34
CA PRO A 246 -20.69 -16.93 -10.95
C PRO A 246 -21.28 -18.32 -10.67
N ALA A 247 -20.66 -19.08 -9.76
CA ALA A 247 -21.26 -20.28 -9.21
C ALA A 247 -22.42 -19.90 -8.28
N LEU A 248 -23.57 -20.59 -8.41
CA LEU A 248 -24.77 -20.36 -7.61
C LEU A 248 -24.88 -21.40 -6.50
N GLY A 249 -25.03 -20.95 -5.26
CA GLY A 249 -25.27 -21.79 -4.08
C GLY A 249 -26.47 -21.31 -3.26
N PRO A 250 -27.03 -22.18 -2.41
CA PRO A 250 -28.07 -21.79 -1.49
C PRO A 250 -27.48 -20.91 -0.35
N GLY A 251 -28.19 -19.82 -0.02
CA GLY A 251 -27.86 -18.94 1.10
C GLY A 251 -28.83 -19.08 2.26
N PRO A 252 -28.51 -18.47 3.41
CA PRO A 252 -29.35 -18.54 4.62
C PRO A 252 -30.68 -17.80 4.41
N GLY A 253 -31.79 -18.42 4.86
CA GLY A 253 -33.12 -17.79 4.83
C GLY A 253 -33.70 -17.64 3.41
N GLY A 254 -33.37 -18.55 2.49
CA GLY A 254 -33.90 -18.55 1.11
C GLY A 254 -33.23 -17.55 0.18
N SER A 255 -32.07 -17.03 0.55
CA SER A 255 -31.23 -16.25 -0.33
C SER A 255 -30.37 -17.13 -1.26
N HIS A 256 -29.70 -16.51 -2.22
CA HIS A 256 -28.75 -17.15 -3.11
C HIS A 256 -27.34 -16.60 -2.83
N VAL A 257 -26.34 -17.45 -2.84
CA VAL A 257 -24.93 -17.04 -2.75
C VAL A 257 -24.32 -17.19 -4.14
N LEU A 258 -23.88 -16.08 -4.72
CA LEU A 258 -23.13 -16.03 -5.97
C LEU A 258 -21.65 -16.00 -5.64
N THR A 259 -20.90 -16.98 -6.14
CA THR A 259 -19.43 -17.05 -5.98
C THR A 259 -18.77 -16.69 -7.29
N VAL A 260 -17.94 -15.67 -7.29
CA VAL A 260 -17.26 -15.16 -8.49
C VAL A 260 -15.81 -14.80 -8.17
N ALA A 261 -14.93 -14.81 -9.15
CA ALA A 261 -13.57 -14.30 -8.99
C ALA A 261 -13.60 -12.78 -8.65
N ALA A 262 -12.73 -12.35 -7.76
CA ALA A 262 -12.70 -10.95 -7.28
C ALA A 262 -12.59 -9.92 -8.42
N ALA A 263 -11.91 -10.29 -9.52
CA ALA A 263 -11.79 -9.44 -10.71
C ALA A 263 -13.15 -9.09 -11.37
N HIS A 264 -14.19 -9.91 -11.17
CA HIS A 264 -15.51 -9.73 -11.78
C HIS A 264 -16.58 -9.32 -10.76
N SER A 265 -16.23 -9.15 -9.48
CA SER A 265 -17.19 -8.88 -8.41
C SER A 265 -17.92 -7.55 -8.59
N ASP A 266 -17.23 -6.49 -9.02
CA ASP A 266 -17.83 -5.17 -9.21
C ASP A 266 -18.78 -5.12 -10.41
N ASP A 267 -18.42 -5.78 -11.50
CA ASP A 267 -19.29 -5.87 -12.68
C ASP A 267 -20.53 -6.70 -12.40
N LEU A 268 -20.38 -7.78 -11.61
CA LEU A 268 -21.49 -8.58 -11.15
C LEU A 268 -22.44 -7.78 -10.25
N LEU A 269 -21.91 -7.01 -9.29
CA LEU A 269 -22.70 -6.13 -8.42
C LEU A 269 -23.49 -5.09 -9.22
N ARG A 270 -22.87 -4.44 -10.20
CA ARG A 270 -23.55 -3.48 -11.09
C ARG A 270 -24.66 -4.14 -11.89
N ALA A 271 -24.42 -5.33 -12.43
CA ALA A 271 -25.42 -6.07 -13.19
C ALA A 271 -26.63 -6.47 -12.33
N LEU A 272 -26.41 -6.92 -11.10
CA LEU A 272 -27.47 -7.28 -10.14
C LEU A 272 -28.32 -6.07 -9.75
N LEU A 273 -27.70 -4.91 -9.50
CA LEU A 273 -28.40 -3.67 -9.14
C LEU A 273 -29.15 -3.05 -10.33
N ALA A 274 -28.64 -3.23 -11.57
CA ALA A 274 -29.27 -2.73 -12.79
C ALA A 274 -30.39 -3.64 -13.31
N ALA A 275 -30.54 -4.85 -12.81
CA ALA A 275 -31.57 -5.81 -13.20
C ALA A 275 -32.99 -5.28 -12.90
N ARG A 276 -33.99 -5.73 -13.66
CA ARG A 276 -35.40 -5.37 -13.43
C ARG A 276 -36.26 -6.63 -13.22
N PRO A 277 -36.81 -6.88 -12.01
CA PRO A 277 -36.60 -6.09 -10.79
C PRO A 277 -35.14 -6.18 -10.25
N PRO A 278 -34.66 -5.14 -9.53
CA PRO A 278 -33.31 -5.13 -8.98
C PRO A 278 -33.17 -6.20 -7.89
N TRP A 279 -31.98 -6.76 -7.78
CA TRP A 279 -31.66 -7.71 -6.72
C TRP A 279 -31.37 -6.98 -5.41
N HIS A 280 -31.80 -7.58 -4.31
CA HIS A 280 -31.43 -7.09 -2.99
C HIS A 280 -30.14 -7.78 -2.53
N ILE A 281 -29.05 -7.00 -2.40
CA ILE A 281 -27.76 -7.48 -1.93
C ILE A 281 -27.76 -7.43 -0.41
N ARG A 282 -27.61 -8.59 0.26
CA ARG A 282 -27.57 -8.73 1.71
C ARG A 282 -26.15 -8.58 2.27
N GLY A 283 -25.16 -9.00 1.50
CA GLY A 283 -23.77 -8.95 1.92
C GLY A 283 -22.80 -9.36 0.84
N VAL A 284 -21.57 -8.90 0.96
CA VAL A 284 -20.44 -9.28 0.13
C VAL A 284 -19.32 -9.68 1.07
N ARG A 285 -18.78 -10.89 0.91
CA ARG A 285 -17.71 -11.40 1.76
C ARG A 285 -16.70 -12.21 0.94
N ARG A 286 -15.48 -12.25 1.36
CA ARG A 286 -14.49 -13.20 0.86
C ARG A 286 -14.57 -14.47 1.69
N PRO A 287 -14.48 -15.66 1.09
CA PRO A 287 -14.50 -16.94 1.78
C PRO A 287 -13.33 -17.10 2.75
#